data_44a81b85ce2c8894fb9d9bc49044141f
#
_entry.id   44a81b85ce2c8894fb9d9bc49044141f
#
_cell.length_a   1.000
_cell.length_b   1.000
_cell.length_c   1.000
_cell.angle_alpha   90.00
_cell.angle_beta   90.00
_cell.angle_gamma   90.00
#
_symmetry.space_group_name_H-M   'P 1'
#
loop_
_entity.id
_entity.type
_entity.pdbx_description
1 polymer ?
#
loop_
_entity_poly.entity_id
_entity_poly.type
_entity_poly.pdbx_seq_one_letter_code
_entity_poly.pdbx_strand_id
1 'polypeptide(L)'
;KKRIIVVPSLDTPVCEWQVKDYSDRLKSAGSHSNRAVYVLSMDTPFAQARFIREHDIHPGITFVSDYACRQFLDNSGLKINELSIFARALIECDENNVVTRVIVPRDITHLPVY
;
A
#
# COMPACT_ATOMS: atom_id res chain seq x y z
N LYS A 1 -5.07 5.28 14.52
CA LYS A 1 -4.67 5.91 13.24
C LYS A 1 -4.17 4.85 12.27
N LYS A 2 -4.48 5.02 10.98
CA LYS A 2 -4.09 4.07 9.95
C LYS A 2 -3.47 4.80 8.77
N ARG A 3 -2.49 4.16 8.15
CA ARG A 3 -1.92 4.61 6.89
C ARG A 3 -2.02 3.45 5.91
N ILE A 4 -2.68 3.69 4.79
CA ILE A 4 -2.90 2.68 3.75
C ILE A 4 -2.11 3.10 2.52
N ILE A 5 -1.15 2.27 2.14
CA ILE A 5 -0.33 2.46 0.95
C ILE A 5 -0.95 1.61 -0.15
N VAL A 6 -1.56 2.27 -1.13
CA VAL A 6 -2.19 1.60 -2.27
C VAL A 6 -1.22 1.59 -3.43
N VAL A 7 -0.92 0.41 -3.95
CA VAL A 7 0.04 0.25 -5.05
C VAL A 7 -0.59 -0.53 -6.21
N PRO A 8 -0.18 -0.23 -7.46
CA PRO A 8 -0.67 -0.98 -8.62
C PRO A 8 -0.31 -2.47 -8.57
N SER A 9 0.93 -2.80 -8.32
CA SER A 9 1.40 -4.16 -8.16
C SER A 9 2.78 -4.18 -7.51
N LEU A 10 3.01 -5.12 -6.60
CA LEU A 10 4.31 -5.32 -5.96
C LEU A 10 5.38 -5.84 -6.94
N ASP A 11 4.96 -6.37 -8.09
CA ASP A 11 5.87 -6.86 -9.12
C ASP A 11 6.39 -5.75 -10.06
N THR A 12 6.12 -4.49 -9.76
CA THR A 12 6.66 -3.36 -10.52
C THR A 12 7.82 -2.71 -9.77
N PRO A 13 8.84 -2.18 -10.48
CA PRO A 13 10.03 -1.62 -9.81
C PRO A 13 9.73 -0.46 -8.86
N VAL A 14 8.81 0.42 -9.23
CA VAL A 14 8.47 1.59 -8.40
C VAL A 14 7.73 1.17 -7.14
N CYS A 15 6.79 0.25 -7.25
CA CYS A 15 6.05 -0.26 -6.08
C CYS A 15 6.97 -1.04 -5.15
N GLU A 16 7.83 -1.87 -5.70
CA GLU A 16 8.82 -2.63 -4.93
C GLU A 16 9.72 -1.68 -4.12
N TRP A 17 10.26 -0.66 -4.78
CA TRP A 17 11.11 0.32 -4.11
C TRP A 17 10.35 1.07 -3.03
N GLN A 18 9.12 1.51 -3.31
CA GLN A 18 8.31 2.28 -2.38
C GLN A 18 8.05 1.50 -1.08
N VAL A 19 7.59 0.25 -1.20
CA VAL A 19 7.25 -0.56 -0.03
C VAL A 19 8.50 -0.94 0.74
N LYS A 20 9.57 -1.31 0.05
CA LYS A 20 10.83 -1.66 0.69
C LYS A 20 11.43 -0.46 1.44
N ASP A 21 11.44 0.71 0.81
CA ASP A 21 11.93 1.94 1.44
C ASP A 21 11.13 2.28 2.71
N TYR A 22 9.82 2.19 2.63
CA TYR A 22 8.97 2.44 3.79
C TYR A 22 9.25 1.44 4.92
N SER A 23 9.41 0.15 4.58
CA SER A 23 9.78 -0.89 5.53
C SER A 23 11.11 -0.58 6.22
N ASP A 24 12.12 -0.18 5.46
CA ASP A 24 13.45 0.15 5.99
C ASP A 24 13.38 1.36 6.93
N ARG A 25 12.57 2.37 6.60
CA ARG A 25 12.34 3.54 7.46
C ARG A 25 11.69 3.15 8.78
N LEU A 26 10.73 2.21 8.76
CA LEU A 26 10.09 1.71 9.98
C LEU A 26 11.10 0.96 10.85
N LYS A 27 11.98 0.16 10.26
CA LYS A 27 13.03 -0.54 11.00
C LYS A 27 13.98 0.43 11.70
N SER A 28 14.33 1.52 11.02
CA SER A 28 15.23 2.54 11.57
C SER A 28 14.57 3.39 12.66
N ALA A 29 13.28 3.67 12.53
CA ALA A 29 12.54 4.48 13.50
C ALA A 29 12.15 3.71 14.76
N GLY A 30 12.26 2.38 14.75
CA GLY A 30 11.78 1.54 15.84
C GLY A 30 10.27 1.46 15.88
N SER A 31 9.72 0.88 16.94
CA SER A 31 8.29 0.58 17.06
C SER A 31 7.46 1.72 17.67
N HIS A 32 7.87 2.95 17.51
CA HIS A 32 7.20 4.08 18.16
C HIS A 32 6.04 4.69 17.37
N SER A 33 5.67 4.09 16.24
CA SER A 33 4.55 4.58 15.47
C SER A 33 3.23 4.09 16.07
N ASN A 34 2.32 5.04 16.38
CA ASN A 34 0.96 4.71 16.82
C ASN A 34 0.04 4.41 15.63
N ARG A 35 0.58 4.30 14.43
CA ARG A 35 -0.19 4.04 13.22
C ARG A 35 -0.10 2.58 12.82
N ALA A 36 -1.25 1.99 12.51
CA ALA A 36 -1.29 0.74 11.78
C ALA A 36 -1.00 1.04 10.30
N VAL A 37 -0.10 0.28 9.70
CA VAL A 37 0.31 0.46 8.31
C VAL A 37 -0.15 -0.73 7.50
N TYR A 38 -0.85 -0.44 6.40
CA TYR A 38 -1.35 -1.45 5.48
C TYR A 38 -0.82 -1.19 4.08
N VAL A 39 -0.49 -2.26 3.36
CA VAL A 39 -0.20 -2.20 1.92
C VAL A 39 -1.32 -2.92 1.20
N LEU A 40 -1.99 -2.22 0.29
CA LEU A 40 -3.14 -2.74 -0.46
C LEU A 40 -2.79 -2.84 -1.93
N SER A 41 -3.02 -4.00 -2.53
CA SER A 41 -2.81 -4.23 -3.96
C SER A 41 -3.79 -5.28 -4.47
N MET A 42 -3.79 -5.48 -5.79
CA MET A 42 -4.54 -6.55 -6.44
C MET A 42 -3.70 -7.82 -6.58
N ASP A 43 -2.46 -7.84 -6.10
CA ASP A 43 -1.65 -9.06 -6.09
C ASP A 43 -2.32 -10.12 -5.21
N THR A 44 -2.14 -11.39 -5.58
CA THR A 44 -2.67 -12.47 -4.76
C THR A 44 -1.97 -12.50 -3.40
N PRO A 45 -2.61 -13.06 -2.35
CA PRO A 45 -1.95 -13.22 -1.06
C PRO A 45 -0.65 -14.02 -1.15
N PHE A 46 -0.55 -14.95 -2.10
CA PHE A 46 0.67 -15.74 -2.33
C PHE A 46 1.81 -14.86 -2.85
N ALA A 47 1.51 -13.96 -3.80
CA ALA A 47 2.50 -13.03 -4.33
C ALA A 47 2.93 -12.03 -3.25
N GLN A 48 2.01 -11.55 -2.42
CA GLN A 48 2.33 -10.67 -1.30
C GLN A 48 3.24 -11.37 -0.28
N ALA A 49 2.95 -12.63 0.05
CA ALA A 49 3.78 -13.41 0.98
C ALA A 49 5.19 -13.60 0.45
N ARG A 50 5.33 -13.88 -0.86
CA ARG A 50 6.64 -14.01 -1.50
C ARG A 50 7.42 -12.69 -1.41
N PHE A 51 6.76 -11.57 -1.69
CA PHE A 51 7.37 -10.23 -1.60
C PHE A 51 7.91 -9.97 -0.19
N ILE A 52 7.12 -10.27 0.83
CA ILE A 52 7.52 -10.08 2.24
C ILE A 52 8.79 -10.86 2.55
N ARG A 53 8.87 -12.12 2.09
CA ARG A 53 10.03 -12.97 2.34
C ARG A 53 11.27 -12.49 1.57
N GLU A 54 11.11 -12.17 0.30
CA GLU A 54 12.24 -11.79 -0.57
C GLU A 54 12.87 -10.46 -0.17
N HIS A 55 12.08 -9.54 0.38
CA HIS A 55 12.55 -8.19 0.71
C HIS A 55 12.69 -7.93 2.20
N ASP A 56 12.48 -8.94 3.03
CA ASP A 56 12.58 -8.83 4.50
C ASP A 56 11.78 -7.63 5.03
N ILE A 57 10.50 -7.62 4.72
CA ILE A 57 9.60 -6.51 5.06
C ILE A 57 9.32 -6.49 6.56
N HIS A 58 9.27 -5.28 7.14
CA HIS A 58 8.98 -5.08 8.56
C HIS A 58 7.66 -5.76 8.95
N PRO A 59 7.63 -6.57 10.03
CA PRO A 59 6.44 -7.33 10.40
C PRO A 59 5.25 -6.47 10.86
N GLY A 60 5.47 -5.18 11.15
CA GLY A 60 4.40 -4.25 11.47
C GLY A 60 3.57 -3.78 10.29
N ILE A 61 3.96 -4.12 9.06
CA ILE A 61 3.20 -3.79 7.86
C ILE A 61 2.27 -4.96 7.53
N THR A 62 0.97 -4.70 7.48
CA THR A 62 -0.03 -5.70 7.11
C THR A 62 -0.36 -5.57 5.63
N PHE A 63 -0.21 -6.65 4.88
CA PHE A 63 -0.55 -6.69 3.46
C PHE A 63 -1.99 -7.15 3.28
N VAL A 64 -2.73 -6.43 2.45
CA VAL A 64 -4.14 -6.72 2.15
C VAL A 64 -4.30 -6.87 0.65
N SER A 65 -4.98 -7.93 0.22
CA SER A 65 -5.28 -8.18 -1.19
C SER A 65 -6.76 -8.01 -1.45
N ASP A 66 -7.11 -7.23 -2.47
CA ASP A 66 -8.49 -7.08 -2.92
C ASP A 66 -8.80 -7.97 -4.14
N TYR A 67 -7.91 -8.91 -4.42
CA TYR A 67 -7.94 -9.75 -5.62
C TYR A 67 -9.25 -10.51 -5.80
N ALA A 68 -9.73 -11.17 -4.75
CA ALA A 68 -10.88 -12.06 -4.86
C ALA A 68 -12.22 -11.31 -4.92
N CYS A 69 -12.40 -10.29 -4.08
CA CYS A 69 -13.67 -9.60 -3.95
C CYS A 69 -13.76 -8.32 -4.78
N ARG A 70 -12.66 -7.63 -4.99
CA ARG A 70 -12.54 -6.40 -5.77
C ARG A 70 -13.43 -5.25 -5.28
N GLN A 71 -13.96 -5.33 -4.08
CA GLN A 71 -14.88 -4.33 -3.56
C GLN A 71 -14.23 -2.96 -3.41
N PHE A 72 -13.03 -2.92 -2.85
CA PHE A 72 -12.32 -1.67 -2.68
C PHE A 72 -11.87 -1.11 -4.02
N LEU A 73 -11.36 -1.96 -4.91
CA LEU A 73 -10.96 -1.54 -6.25
C LEU A 73 -12.11 -0.88 -7.00
N ASP A 74 -13.27 -1.52 -7.02
CA ASP A 74 -14.41 -1.05 -7.81
C ASP A 74 -15.09 0.17 -7.21
N ASN A 75 -15.00 0.38 -5.89
CA ASN A 75 -15.75 1.43 -5.18
C ASN A 75 -14.90 2.60 -4.68
N SER A 76 -13.58 2.50 -4.72
CA SER A 76 -12.70 3.54 -4.16
C SER A 76 -12.48 4.75 -5.06
N GLY A 77 -12.74 4.61 -6.35
CA GLY A 77 -12.37 5.62 -7.35
C GLY A 77 -10.89 5.57 -7.76
N LEU A 78 -10.13 4.60 -7.26
CA LEU A 78 -8.69 4.47 -7.56
C LEU A 78 -8.38 3.47 -8.65
N LYS A 79 -9.39 2.87 -9.26
CA LYS A 79 -9.22 1.84 -10.30
C LYS A 79 -8.70 2.44 -11.60
N ILE A 80 -7.68 1.80 -12.17
CA ILE A 80 -7.29 2.03 -13.55
C ILE A 80 -8.08 1.04 -14.41
N ASN A 81 -9.11 1.52 -15.11
CA ASN A 81 -10.12 0.66 -15.74
C ASN A 81 -9.55 -0.35 -16.73
N GLU A 82 -8.59 0.07 -17.56
CA GLU A 82 -8.01 -0.77 -18.60
C GLU A 82 -7.20 -1.95 -18.04
N LEU A 83 -6.66 -1.78 -16.83
CA LEU A 83 -5.73 -2.74 -16.23
C LEU A 83 -6.35 -3.50 -15.05
N SER A 84 -7.49 -3.06 -14.55
CA SER A 84 -8.13 -3.62 -13.34
C SER A 84 -7.19 -3.66 -12.14
N ILE A 85 -6.36 -2.63 -11.98
CA ILE A 85 -5.44 -2.46 -10.84
C ILE A 85 -5.64 -1.10 -10.21
N PHE A 86 -5.06 -0.90 -9.03
CA PHE A 86 -5.13 0.38 -8.34
C PHE A 86 -4.20 1.42 -8.96
N ALA A 87 -4.65 2.67 -8.95
CA ALA A 87 -3.74 3.80 -9.02
C ALA A 87 -2.93 3.84 -7.73
N ARG A 88 -1.71 4.39 -7.79
CA ARG A 88 -0.90 4.59 -6.60
C ARG A 88 -1.54 5.66 -5.72
N ALA A 89 -1.66 5.40 -4.43
CA ALA A 89 -2.24 6.35 -3.49
C ALA A 89 -1.71 6.13 -2.07
N LEU A 90 -1.77 7.19 -1.28
CA LEU A 90 -1.56 7.12 0.16
C LEU A 90 -2.82 7.61 0.83
N ILE A 91 -3.41 6.80 1.71
CA ILE A 91 -4.62 7.13 2.46
C ILE A 91 -4.28 7.15 3.95
N GLU A 92 -4.64 8.22 4.63
CA GLU A 92 -4.50 8.29 6.07
C GLU A 92 -5.87 8.40 6.72
N CYS A 93 -6.07 7.62 7.79
CA CYS A 93 -7.31 7.59 8.56
C CYS A 93 -7.02 7.95 10.02
N ASP A 94 -8.01 8.55 10.68
CA ASP A 94 -7.93 8.83 12.11
C ASP A 94 -8.32 7.61 12.96
N GLU A 95 -8.44 7.79 14.26
CA GLU A 95 -8.77 6.74 15.22
C GLU A 95 -10.18 6.17 15.01
N ASN A 96 -11.06 6.92 14.37
CA ASN A 96 -12.43 6.53 14.07
C ASN A 96 -12.60 5.95 12.65
N ASN A 97 -11.50 5.66 11.97
CA ASN A 97 -11.48 5.18 10.58
C ASN A 97 -12.05 6.18 9.56
N VAL A 98 -12.03 7.47 9.90
CA VAL A 98 -12.41 8.54 8.98
C VAL A 98 -11.18 8.95 8.18
N VAL A 99 -11.31 9.00 6.86
CA VAL A 99 -10.23 9.41 5.97
C VAL A 99 -9.93 10.88 6.20
N THR A 100 -8.68 11.19 6.59
CA THR A 100 -8.23 12.56 6.86
C THR A 100 -7.37 13.13 5.74
N ARG A 101 -6.77 12.25 4.91
CA ARG A 101 -5.87 12.68 3.86
C ARG A 101 -5.79 11.60 2.78
N VAL A 102 -5.82 12.04 1.51
CA VAL A 102 -5.58 11.17 0.35
C VAL A 102 -4.57 11.87 -0.56
N ILE A 103 -3.50 11.17 -0.90
CA ILE A 103 -2.50 11.67 -1.85
C ILE A 103 -2.46 10.70 -3.02
N VAL A 104 -2.73 11.22 -4.22
CA VAL A 104 -2.61 10.46 -5.47
C VAL A 104 -1.55 11.15 -6.32
N PRO A 105 -0.41 10.49 -6.60
CA PRO A 105 0.61 11.07 -7.48
C PRO A 105 0.08 11.32 -8.89
N ARG A 106 0.77 12.18 -9.64
CA ARG A 106 0.36 12.57 -10.99
C ARG A 106 0.18 11.35 -11.92
N ASP A 107 1.04 10.34 -11.77
CA ASP A 107 0.90 9.07 -12.47
C ASP A 107 1.49 7.94 -11.64
N ILE A 108 1.30 6.69 -12.10
CA ILE A 108 1.69 5.50 -11.34
C ILE A 108 3.20 5.30 -11.23
N THR A 109 3.99 6.07 -11.96
CA THR A 109 5.47 6.00 -11.90
C THR A 109 6.06 6.98 -10.88
N HIS A 110 5.25 7.89 -10.33
CA HIS A 110 5.67 8.83 -9.30
C HIS A 110 5.29 8.34 -7.91
N LEU A 111 6.12 8.69 -6.92
CA LEU A 111 5.86 8.34 -5.53
C LEU A 111 5.08 9.46 -4.84
N PRO A 112 4.16 9.11 -3.91
CA PRO A 112 3.53 10.13 -3.08
C PRO A 112 4.53 10.71 -2.08
N VAL A 113 4.29 11.93 -1.65
CA VAL A 113 5.05 12.56 -0.56
C VAL A 113 4.39 12.20 0.76
N TYR A 114 5.11 11.49 1.58
CA TYR A 114 4.59 11.04 2.88
C TYR A 114 4.53 12.15 3.92
#